data_d576f5a9088a35fd7b920a765c73770f
#
_entry.id   d576f5a9088a35fd7b920a765c73770f
#
_cell.length_a   1.000
_cell.length_b   1.000
_cell.length_c   1.000
_cell.angle_alpha   90.00
_cell.angle_beta   90.00
_cell.angle_gamma   90.00
#
_symmetry.space_group_name_H-M   'P 1'
#
loop_
_entity.id
_entity.type
_entity.pdbx_description
1 polymer ?
#
loop_
_entity_poly.entity_id
_entity_poly.type
_entity_poly.pdbx_seq_one_letter_code
_entity_poly.pdbx_strand_id
1 'polypeptide(L)'
;MMKQSIYPGITAEDDPDIEVTYPEESSSSAGLWAEVKSITRDIIFAAVMAVLIVVFVVQPVKVEGTSMQPRLENDERIFVNKFEYTFSSINRGDIVVFWYPEDPTKSFIKRVIGLPDDNIDMDGSGHVTINGQPLDESYLAPERNQAARLRWNQGPYTSGHQVRVKPHYYFVMGDNRDASNDSRSWGLVPEKYIYGKAMFRYWPLPRIGSLNSTVDVDDER
;
A
#
# COMPACT_ATOMS: atom_id res chain seq x y z
N MET A 1 57.21 -22.61 -11.71
CA MET A 1 55.85 -22.99 -12.10
C MET A 1 55.89 -23.16 -13.62
N MET A 2 55.86 -24.42 -14.09
CA MET A 2 56.06 -24.78 -15.50
C MET A 2 54.84 -24.33 -16.32
N LYS A 3 55.05 -23.49 -17.36
CA LYS A 3 54.07 -23.24 -18.41
C LYS A 3 54.06 -24.43 -19.37
N GLN A 4 52.98 -25.14 -19.44
CA GLN A 4 52.76 -26.19 -20.44
C GLN A 4 52.62 -25.55 -21.84
N SER A 5 53.51 -25.96 -22.76
CA SER A 5 53.45 -25.65 -24.20
C SER A 5 52.19 -26.30 -24.80
N ILE A 6 51.39 -25.54 -25.50
CA ILE A 6 50.16 -26.00 -26.19
C ILE A 6 50.48 -26.73 -27.50
N TYR A 7 51.74 -26.68 -28.00
CA TYR A 7 52.19 -27.36 -29.21
C TYR A 7 53.42 -28.22 -28.91
N PRO A 8 53.35 -29.54 -28.93
CA PRO A 8 54.50 -30.38 -28.80
C PRO A 8 55.30 -30.35 -30.12
N GLY A 9 56.47 -29.75 -30.09
CA GLY A 9 57.44 -29.90 -31.15
C GLY A 9 58.10 -28.65 -31.74
N ILE A 10 57.76 -27.45 -31.27
CA ILE A 10 58.43 -26.22 -31.68
C ILE A 10 58.87 -25.46 -30.44
N THR A 11 60.17 -25.39 -30.22
CA THR A 11 60.78 -24.49 -29.23
C THR A 11 61.27 -23.26 -29.95
N ALA A 12 61.11 -22.07 -29.35
CA ALA A 12 61.53 -20.77 -29.92
C ALA A 12 63.06 -20.63 -30.17
N GLU A 13 63.85 -21.69 -29.97
CA GLU A 13 65.26 -21.74 -30.22
C GLU A 13 65.64 -22.24 -31.62
N ASP A 14 64.66 -22.78 -32.41
CA ASP A 14 64.97 -23.45 -33.66
C ASP A 14 64.81 -22.59 -34.90
N ASP A 15 64.30 -21.36 -34.79
CA ASP A 15 64.15 -20.44 -35.92
C ASP A 15 64.36 -18.98 -35.47
N PRO A 16 65.48 -18.34 -35.81
CA PRO A 16 65.84 -16.98 -35.39
C PRO A 16 64.95 -15.90 -36.07
N ASP A 17 64.11 -16.25 -37.03
CA ASP A 17 63.29 -15.32 -37.78
C ASP A 17 61.80 -15.31 -37.32
N ILE A 18 61.43 -16.05 -36.30
CA ILE A 18 60.10 -16.01 -35.74
C ILE A 18 59.95 -14.88 -34.72
N GLU A 19 59.49 -13.73 -35.17
CA GLU A 19 59.08 -12.63 -34.30
C GLU A 19 57.70 -12.98 -33.66
N VAL A 20 57.75 -13.50 -32.41
CA VAL A 20 56.55 -13.77 -31.65
C VAL A 20 55.94 -12.45 -31.20
N THR A 21 55.02 -11.89 -32.03
CA THR A 21 54.23 -10.74 -31.65
C THR A 21 53.19 -11.16 -30.65
N TYR A 22 53.43 -10.90 -29.39
CA TYR A 22 52.37 -11.02 -28.35
C TYR A 22 51.35 -9.92 -28.63
N PRO A 23 50.03 -10.25 -28.66
CA PRO A 23 49.03 -9.21 -28.67
C PRO A 23 49.23 -8.38 -27.40
N GLU A 24 49.61 -7.13 -27.55
CA GLU A 24 49.52 -6.16 -26.46
C GLU A 24 48.06 -6.15 -25.97
N GLU A 25 47.84 -6.65 -24.78
CA GLU A 25 46.64 -6.36 -24.01
C GLU A 25 46.66 -4.86 -23.76
N SER A 26 46.28 -4.09 -24.75
CA SER A 26 45.92 -2.70 -24.55
C SER A 26 44.67 -2.67 -23.69
N SER A 27 44.85 -2.67 -22.39
CA SER A 27 43.82 -2.22 -21.44
C SER A 27 43.57 -0.76 -21.74
N SER A 28 42.84 -0.50 -22.83
CA SER A 28 42.58 0.86 -23.27
C SER A 28 41.72 1.50 -22.19
N SER A 29 42.29 2.48 -21.50
CA SER A 29 41.57 3.36 -20.57
C SER A 29 40.28 3.90 -21.21
N ALA A 30 40.21 3.98 -22.53
CA ALA A 30 39.00 4.29 -23.30
C ALA A 30 37.88 3.28 -23.15
N GLY A 31 38.19 1.97 -23.02
CA GLY A 31 37.17 0.92 -22.74
C GLY A 31 36.58 1.05 -21.36
N LEU A 32 37.43 1.25 -20.34
CA LEU A 32 36.98 1.46 -18.96
C LEU A 32 36.12 2.72 -18.82
N TRP A 33 36.47 3.81 -19.46
CA TRP A 33 35.69 5.04 -19.46
C TRP A 33 34.32 4.87 -20.16
N ALA A 34 34.24 4.08 -21.23
CA ALA A 34 32.99 3.78 -21.90
C ALA A 34 32.07 2.92 -21.03
N GLU A 35 32.62 1.93 -20.34
CA GLU A 35 31.88 1.09 -19.36
C GLU A 35 31.38 1.93 -18.18
N VAL A 36 32.23 2.73 -17.56
CA VAL A 36 31.85 3.63 -16.46
C VAL A 36 30.72 4.57 -16.88
N LYS A 37 30.83 5.18 -18.08
CA LYS A 37 29.77 6.06 -18.62
C LYS A 37 28.45 5.33 -18.85
N SER A 38 28.49 4.10 -19.34
CA SER A 38 27.29 3.27 -19.53
C SER A 38 26.62 2.96 -18.20
N ILE A 39 27.37 2.47 -17.22
CA ILE A 39 26.86 2.16 -15.86
C ILE A 39 26.28 3.41 -15.20
N THR A 40 26.99 4.54 -15.29
CA THR A 40 26.51 5.81 -14.72
C THR A 40 25.20 6.26 -15.35
N ARG A 41 25.06 6.16 -16.67
CA ARG A 41 23.82 6.47 -17.38
C ARG A 41 22.67 5.56 -16.88
N ASP A 42 22.92 4.26 -16.76
CA ASP A 42 21.91 3.27 -16.38
C ASP A 42 21.47 3.47 -14.91
N ILE A 43 22.41 3.85 -14.03
CA ILE A 43 22.08 4.21 -12.63
C ILE A 43 21.24 5.50 -12.61
N ILE A 44 21.60 6.52 -13.38
CA ILE A 44 20.84 7.77 -13.45
C ILE A 44 19.44 7.49 -13.99
N PHE A 45 19.31 6.69 -15.05
CA PHE A 45 18.01 6.32 -15.60
C PHE A 45 17.15 5.56 -14.59
N ALA A 46 17.72 4.56 -13.91
CA ALA A 46 17.03 3.81 -12.86
C ALA A 46 16.60 4.73 -11.69
N ALA A 47 17.46 5.65 -11.27
CA ALA A 47 17.14 6.62 -10.22
C ALA A 47 15.99 7.55 -10.63
N VAL A 48 16.01 8.07 -11.86
CA VAL A 48 14.94 8.92 -12.40
C VAL A 48 13.62 8.14 -12.45
N MET A 49 13.65 6.90 -12.96
CA MET A 49 12.47 6.04 -13.01
C MET A 49 11.92 5.73 -11.61
N ALA A 50 12.79 5.43 -10.65
CA ALA A 50 12.38 5.20 -9.26
C ALA A 50 11.72 6.45 -8.65
N VAL A 51 12.28 7.64 -8.89
CA VAL A 51 11.69 8.91 -8.42
C VAL A 51 10.32 9.14 -9.07
N LEU A 52 10.19 8.91 -10.37
CA LEU A 52 8.91 9.05 -11.06
C LEU A 52 7.86 8.11 -10.47
N ILE A 53 8.21 6.85 -10.23
CA ILE A 53 7.29 5.89 -9.60
C ILE A 53 6.87 6.38 -8.21
N VAL A 54 7.80 6.78 -7.36
CA VAL A 54 7.49 7.26 -6.01
C VAL A 54 6.63 8.53 -6.04
N VAL A 55 6.92 9.48 -6.94
CA VAL A 55 6.17 10.75 -7.01
C VAL A 55 4.76 10.58 -7.57
N PHE A 56 4.59 9.73 -8.59
CA PHE A 56 3.33 9.62 -9.30
C PHE A 56 2.44 8.49 -8.77
N VAL A 57 3.01 7.37 -8.33
CA VAL A 57 2.25 6.18 -7.91
C VAL A 57 1.97 6.17 -6.41
N VAL A 58 2.92 6.60 -5.59
CA VAL A 58 2.87 6.49 -4.14
C VAL A 58 2.91 7.86 -3.49
N GLN A 59 1.91 8.17 -2.68
CA GLN A 59 1.86 9.42 -1.92
C GLN A 59 2.21 9.17 -0.46
N PRO A 60 3.28 9.81 0.08
CA PRO A 60 3.51 9.82 1.52
C PRO A 60 2.46 10.71 2.20
N VAL A 61 1.82 10.18 3.24
CA VAL A 61 0.79 10.86 4.02
C VAL A 61 1.13 10.76 5.50
N LYS A 62 0.94 11.86 6.23
CA LYS A 62 0.99 11.91 7.68
C LYS A 62 -0.43 11.65 8.19
N VAL A 63 -0.57 10.70 9.11
CA VAL A 63 -1.84 10.41 9.79
C VAL A 63 -2.08 11.45 10.86
N GLU A 64 -3.25 12.09 10.83
CA GLU A 64 -3.67 13.04 11.84
C GLU A 64 -4.96 12.56 12.51
N GLY A 65 -4.97 12.64 13.84
CA GLY A 65 -6.09 12.21 14.67
C GLY A 65 -6.01 10.75 15.14
N THR A 66 -7.05 10.35 15.86
CA THR A 66 -7.10 9.07 16.60
C THR A 66 -8.12 8.09 16.05
N SER A 67 -8.80 8.44 14.97
CA SER A 67 -9.95 7.68 14.46
C SER A 67 -9.63 6.28 13.95
N MET A 68 -8.36 5.99 13.64
CA MET A 68 -7.90 4.68 13.15
C MET A 68 -7.09 3.90 14.19
N GLN A 69 -7.07 4.33 15.45
CA GLN A 69 -6.43 3.58 16.53
C GLN A 69 -7.15 2.26 16.80
N PRO A 70 -6.43 1.19 17.14
CA PRO A 70 -4.99 1.09 17.34
C PRO A 70 -4.18 0.84 16.06
N ARG A 71 -4.85 0.62 14.91
CA ARG A 71 -4.17 0.25 13.66
C ARG A 71 -3.24 1.35 13.17
N LEU A 72 -3.72 2.60 13.17
CA LEU A 72 -2.93 3.77 12.84
C LEU A 72 -3.01 4.79 13.99
N GLU A 73 -1.88 5.32 14.39
CA GLU A 73 -1.77 6.34 15.43
C GLU A 73 -1.50 7.72 14.83
N ASN A 74 -1.76 8.73 15.66
CA ASN A 74 -1.43 10.10 15.29
C ASN A 74 0.07 10.25 15.01
N ASP A 75 0.42 11.09 14.03
CA ASP A 75 1.79 11.38 13.59
C ASP A 75 2.50 10.21 12.86
N GLU A 76 1.87 9.07 12.68
CA GLU A 76 2.41 8.01 11.81
C GLU A 76 2.47 8.46 10.36
N ARG A 77 3.44 7.91 9.62
CA ARG A 77 3.59 8.19 8.20
C ARG A 77 3.42 6.92 7.39
N ILE A 78 2.56 7.00 6.40
CA ILE A 78 2.14 5.88 5.57
C ILE A 78 2.34 6.21 4.09
N PHE A 79 2.46 5.17 3.29
CA PHE A 79 2.35 5.25 1.84
C PHE A 79 0.93 4.91 1.39
N VAL A 80 0.40 5.77 0.54
CA VAL A 80 -0.91 5.61 -0.11
C VAL A 80 -0.70 5.34 -1.59
N ASN A 81 -1.21 4.22 -2.10
CA ASN A 81 -1.24 3.92 -3.53
C ASN A 81 -2.46 4.60 -4.16
N LYS A 82 -2.21 5.56 -5.05
CA LYS A 82 -3.26 6.29 -5.77
C LYS A 82 -3.79 5.54 -7.00
N PHE A 83 -3.04 4.57 -7.49
CA PHE A 83 -3.40 3.82 -8.68
C PHE A 83 -4.11 2.50 -8.39
N GLU A 84 -4.17 2.11 -7.11
CA GLU A 84 -4.79 0.84 -6.72
C GLU A 84 -6.16 0.66 -7.38
N TYR A 85 -7.03 1.64 -7.21
CA TYR A 85 -8.41 1.57 -7.66
C TYR A 85 -8.62 2.00 -9.13
N THR A 86 -7.53 2.24 -9.87
CA THR A 86 -7.58 2.35 -11.33
C THR A 86 -7.63 0.96 -11.99
N PHE A 87 -7.05 -0.05 -11.32
CA PHE A 87 -6.90 -1.40 -11.86
C PHE A 87 -7.57 -2.48 -11.00
N SER A 88 -7.93 -2.17 -9.76
CA SER A 88 -8.51 -3.09 -8.80
C SER A 88 -9.80 -2.53 -8.23
N SER A 89 -10.71 -3.40 -7.81
CA SER A 89 -11.91 -3.01 -7.06
C SER A 89 -11.54 -2.66 -5.61
N ILE A 90 -12.34 -1.79 -5.00
CA ILE A 90 -12.27 -1.51 -3.57
C ILE A 90 -12.84 -2.71 -2.83
N ASN A 91 -12.08 -3.26 -1.90
CA ASN A 91 -12.48 -4.43 -1.13
C ASN A 91 -12.88 -4.05 0.30
N ARG A 92 -13.72 -4.89 0.91
CA ARG A 92 -14.02 -4.79 2.34
C ARG A 92 -12.74 -4.98 3.16
N GLY A 93 -12.56 -4.14 4.18
CA GLY A 93 -11.36 -4.13 5.00
C GLY A 93 -10.26 -3.20 4.51
N ASP A 94 -10.31 -2.72 3.25
CA ASP A 94 -9.33 -1.76 2.75
C ASP A 94 -9.32 -0.49 3.60
N ILE A 95 -8.13 -0.03 3.95
CA ILE A 95 -7.95 1.29 4.56
C ILE A 95 -7.79 2.30 3.43
N VAL A 96 -8.80 3.13 3.24
CA VAL A 96 -8.90 4.07 2.12
C VAL A 96 -8.68 5.50 2.56
N VAL A 97 -8.10 6.27 1.65
CA VAL A 97 -7.99 7.73 1.77
C VAL A 97 -8.91 8.37 0.74
N PHE A 98 -9.72 9.31 1.22
CA PHE A 98 -10.78 9.91 0.40
C PHE A 98 -11.03 11.37 0.79
N TRP A 99 -11.62 12.14 -0.12
CA TRP A 99 -12.10 13.48 0.18
C TRP A 99 -13.37 13.43 1.02
N TYR A 100 -13.41 14.21 2.08
CA TYR A 100 -14.53 14.25 3.00
C TYR A 100 -15.81 14.72 2.28
N PRO A 101 -16.92 13.98 2.31
CA PRO A 101 -18.09 14.28 1.50
C PRO A 101 -18.75 15.64 1.77
N GLU A 102 -18.69 16.13 3.02
CA GLU A 102 -19.27 17.44 3.40
C GLU A 102 -18.30 18.60 3.17
N ASP A 103 -16.97 18.33 3.09
CA ASP A 103 -15.94 19.33 2.83
C ASP A 103 -14.77 18.70 2.05
N PRO A 104 -14.86 18.64 0.71
CA PRO A 104 -13.84 17.99 -0.11
C PRO A 104 -12.44 18.67 -0.10
N THR A 105 -12.27 19.76 0.63
CA THR A 105 -10.95 20.34 0.88
C THR A 105 -10.15 19.54 1.90
N LYS A 106 -10.81 18.65 2.65
CA LYS A 106 -10.23 17.77 3.66
C LYS A 106 -10.18 16.33 3.17
N SER A 107 -9.14 15.62 3.57
CA SER A 107 -9.01 14.18 3.34
C SER A 107 -9.14 13.41 4.64
N PHE A 108 -9.85 12.28 4.57
CA PHE A 108 -10.00 11.37 5.69
C PHE A 108 -9.41 10.00 5.35
N ILE A 109 -9.05 9.27 6.39
CA ILE A 109 -8.61 7.87 6.31
C ILE A 109 -9.57 7.02 7.15
N LYS A 110 -10.16 5.98 6.55
CA LYS A 110 -11.11 5.06 7.21
C LYS A 110 -10.99 3.68 6.59
N ARG A 111 -11.60 2.70 7.25
CA ARG A 111 -11.73 1.33 6.75
C ARG A 111 -13.07 1.16 6.02
N VAL A 112 -13.03 0.50 4.87
CA VAL A 112 -14.22 0.09 4.12
C VAL A 112 -14.91 -1.05 4.88
N ILE A 113 -16.16 -0.83 5.25
CA ILE A 113 -17.00 -1.80 5.95
C ILE A 113 -18.09 -2.32 5.03
N GLY A 114 -18.75 -1.45 4.29
CA GLY A 114 -19.81 -1.83 3.35
C GLY A 114 -19.42 -1.53 1.91
N LEU A 115 -19.66 -2.52 1.06
CA LEU A 115 -19.53 -2.45 -0.39
C LEU A 115 -20.87 -2.08 -1.03
N PRO A 116 -20.91 -1.66 -2.31
CA PRO A 116 -22.15 -1.45 -3.03
C PRO A 116 -23.12 -2.62 -2.88
N ASP A 117 -24.38 -2.30 -2.69
CA ASP A 117 -25.53 -3.20 -2.48
C ASP A 117 -25.58 -3.95 -1.14
N ASP A 118 -24.59 -3.78 -0.25
CA ASP A 118 -24.66 -4.32 1.10
C ASP A 118 -25.79 -3.68 1.94
N ASN A 119 -26.34 -4.50 2.83
CA ASN A 119 -27.16 -4.04 3.94
C ASN A 119 -26.35 -4.17 5.23
N ILE A 120 -26.10 -3.04 5.86
CA ILE A 120 -25.27 -2.95 7.05
C ILE A 120 -26.19 -2.71 8.25
N ASP A 121 -25.98 -3.47 9.30
CA ASP A 121 -26.64 -3.30 10.58
C ASP A 121 -25.65 -3.49 11.74
N MET A 122 -26.12 -3.25 12.95
CA MET A 122 -25.33 -3.49 14.17
C MET A 122 -26.19 -4.26 15.17
N ASP A 123 -25.67 -5.39 15.62
CA ASP A 123 -26.36 -6.25 16.57
C ASP A 123 -26.47 -5.64 17.98
N GLY A 124 -27.14 -6.36 18.87
CA GLY A 124 -27.34 -5.97 20.26
C GLY A 124 -26.04 -5.80 21.06
N SER A 125 -24.95 -6.41 20.62
CA SER A 125 -23.65 -6.40 21.27
C SER A 125 -22.68 -5.37 20.69
N GLY A 126 -23.06 -4.70 19.59
CA GLY A 126 -22.24 -3.68 18.94
C GLY A 126 -21.35 -4.22 17.83
N HIS A 127 -21.55 -5.46 17.37
CA HIS A 127 -20.88 -6.00 16.21
C HIS A 127 -21.60 -5.60 14.92
N VAL A 128 -20.83 -5.29 13.90
CA VAL A 128 -21.38 -5.00 12.58
C VAL A 128 -21.83 -6.29 11.92
N THR A 129 -22.99 -6.25 11.29
CA THR A 129 -23.49 -7.32 10.42
C THR A 129 -23.62 -6.81 8.99
N ILE A 130 -23.27 -7.66 8.03
CA ILE A 130 -23.38 -7.39 6.60
C ILE A 130 -24.32 -8.43 6.00
N ASN A 131 -25.43 -7.98 5.41
CA ASN A 131 -26.45 -8.86 4.83
C ASN A 131 -26.97 -9.93 5.84
N GLY A 132 -26.96 -9.58 7.12
CA GLY A 132 -27.40 -10.45 8.22
C GLY A 132 -26.31 -11.39 8.77
N GLN A 133 -25.09 -11.36 8.22
CA GLN A 133 -23.96 -12.16 8.71
C GLN A 133 -23.00 -11.30 9.54
N PRO A 134 -22.44 -11.81 10.64
CA PRO A 134 -21.45 -11.10 11.42
C PRO A 134 -20.20 -10.76 10.57
N LEU A 135 -19.68 -9.57 10.76
CA LEU A 135 -18.39 -9.16 10.18
C LEU A 135 -17.27 -9.59 11.12
N ASP A 136 -16.22 -10.25 10.58
CA ASP A 136 -15.00 -10.46 11.35
C ASP A 136 -14.30 -9.13 11.63
N GLU A 137 -14.33 -8.71 12.88
CA GLU A 137 -13.73 -7.49 13.37
C GLU A 137 -12.55 -7.76 14.32
N SER A 138 -11.82 -8.85 14.09
CA SER A 138 -10.64 -9.28 14.89
C SER A 138 -9.54 -8.22 14.99
N TYR A 139 -9.55 -7.23 14.10
CA TYR A 139 -8.65 -6.07 14.15
C TYR A 139 -9.03 -5.01 15.19
N LEU A 140 -10.20 -5.12 15.82
CA LEU A 140 -10.66 -4.23 16.87
C LEU A 140 -10.30 -4.76 18.26
N ALA A 141 -10.12 -3.85 19.21
CA ALA A 141 -10.09 -4.23 20.61
C ALA A 141 -11.53 -4.52 21.09
N PRO A 142 -11.77 -5.64 21.82
CA PRO A 142 -13.11 -6.05 22.23
C PRO A 142 -13.92 -5.00 23.01
N GLU A 143 -13.22 -4.14 23.78
CA GLU A 143 -13.85 -3.11 24.61
C GLU A 143 -14.52 -2.00 23.79
N ARG A 144 -14.15 -1.89 22.49
CA ARG A 144 -14.66 -0.82 21.61
C ARG A 144 -16.01 -1.10 20.97
N ASN A 145 -16.54 -2.30 21.12
CA ASN A 145 -17.81 -2.68 20.49
C ASN A 145 -19.04 -2.07 21.20
N GLN A 146 -18.99 -1.88 22.53
CA GLN A 146 -20.13 -1.29 23.26
C GLN A 146 -20.37 0.18 22.88
N ALA A 147 -19.32 0.96 22.78
CA ALA A 147 -19.43 2.35 22.39
C ALA A 147 -19.75 2.52 20.90
N ALA A 148 -19.36 1.55 20.06
CA ALA A 148 -19.77 1.49 18.66
C ALA A 148 -21.29 1.48 18.52
N ARG A 149 -22.01 0.71 19.35
CA ARG A 149 -23.46 0.62 19.37
C ARG A 149 -24.14 1.93 19.77
N LEU A 150 -23.62 2.61 20.80
CA LEU A 150 -24.16 3.91 21.18
C LEU A 150 -24.10 4.90 20.04
N ARG A 151 -22.95 4.95 19.34
CA ARG A 151 -22.79 5.83 18.17
C ARG A 151 -23.64 5.41 16.98
N TRP A 152 -23.86 4.11 16.77
CA TRP A 152 -24.78 3.62 15.76
C TRP A 152 -26.19 4.12 16.02
N ASN A 153 -26.68 3.96 17.23
CA ASN A 153 -28.03 4.38 17.61
C ASN A 153 -28.24 5.90 17.63
N GLN A 154 -27.17 6.66 17.75
CA GLN A 154 -27.21 8.14 17.79
C GLN A 154 -26.83 8.77 16.43
N GLY A 155 -26.30 8.01 15.52
CA GLY A 155 -25.87 8.51 14.21
C GLY A 155 -27.05 8.89 13.33
N PRO A 156 -27.05 10.04 12.66
CA PRO A 156 -28.18 10.50 11.85
C PRO A 156 -28.47 9.59 10.65
N TYR A 157 -27.50 8.77 10.23
CA TYR A 157 -27.65 7.86 9.09
C TYR A 157 -27.85 6.40 9.49
N THR A 158 -27.67 6.06 10.76
CA THR A 158 -27.71 4.67 11.27
C THR A 158 -28.75 4.44 12.35
N SER A 159 -29.26 5.49 12.98
CA SER A 159 -30.17 5.39 14.13
C SER A 159 -31.45 4.63 13.78
N GLY A 160 -31.58 3.45 14.38
CA GLY A 160 -32.78 2.61 14.26
C GLY A 160 -33.02 2.00 12.88
N HIS A 161 -32.02 2.07 11.98
CA HIS A 161 -32.17 1.62 10.61
C HIS A 161 -30.98 0.80 10.14
N GLN A 162 -31.29 -0.20 9.31
CA GLN A 162 -30.32 -0.87 8.47
C GLN A 162 -29.88 0.10 7.35
N VAL A 163 -28.58 0.20 7.07
CA VAL A 163 -28.03 1.07 6.04
C VAL A 163 -27.81 0.26 4.77
N ARG A 164 -28.56 0.58 3.72
CA ARG A 164 -28.27 0.04 2.40
C ARG A 164 -27.25 0.90 1.68
N VAL A 165 -26.14 0.28 1.27
CA VAL A 165 -25.08 0.94 0.49
C VAL A 165 -25.55 1.04 -0.96
N LYS A 166 -25.59 2.26 -1.51
CA LYS A 166 -26.01 2.52 -2.90
C LYS A 166 -24.91 2.07 -3.87
N PRO A 167 -25.25 1.75 -5.13
CA PRO A 167 -24.28 1.56 -6.19
C PRO A 167 -23.29 2.73 -6.26
N HIS A 168 -22.00 2.44 -6.44
CA HIS A 168 -20.91 3.43 -6.46
C HIS A 168 -20.70 4.23 -5.16
N TYR A 169 -21.14 3.68 -4.02
CA TYR A 169 -20.89 4.24 -2.71
C TYR A 169 -20.32 3.18 -1.78
N TYR A 170 -19.64 3.64 -0.74
CA TYR A 170 -19.03 2.80 0.29
C TYR A 170 -19.42 3.31 1.67
N PHE A 171 -19.60 2.38 2.58
CA PHE A 171 -19.76 2.69 4.00
C PHE A 171 -18.43 2.46 4.69
N VAL A 172 -17.90 3.50 5.34
CA VAL A 172 -16.58 3.45 5.97
C VAL A 172 -16.67 3.76 7.45
N MET A 173 -15.83 3.10 8.25
CA MET A 173 -15.72 3.35 9.69
C MET A 173 -14.27 3.49 10.12
N GLY A 174 -14.06 4.24 11.20
CA GLY A 174 -12.76 4.22 11.87
C GLY A 174 -12.58 2.99 12.73
N ASP A 175 -11.34 2.53 12.88
CA ASP A 175 -11.00 1.44 13.79
C ASP A 175 -11.19 1.85 15.27
N ASN A 176 -11.06 3.15 15.55
CA ASN A 176 -11.48 3.72 16.84
C ASN A 176 -12.98 4.00 16.82
N ARG A 177 -13.80 2.97 17.06
CA ARG A 177 -15.26 3.04 17.00
C ARG A 177 -15.86 4.13 17.87
N ASP A 178 -15.22 4.47 18.96
CA ASP A 178 -15.68 5.44 19.97
C ASP A 178 -15.35 6.88 19.57
N ALA A 179 -14.24 7.09 18.89
CA ALA A 179 -13.70 8.42 18.58
C ALA A 179 -13.51 8.64 17.07
N SER A 180 -14.40 8.09 16.25
CA SER A 180 -14.35 8.28 14.80
C SER A 180 -15.55 9.06 14.30
N ASN A 181 -15.29 10.14 13.56
CA ASN A 181 -16.28 10.77 12.69
C ASN A 181 -16.23 10.06 11.34
N ASP A 182 -17.28 9.29 11.00
CA ASP A 182 -17.32 8.39 9.86
C ASP A 182 -18.75 8.25 9.29
N SER A 183 -19.00 7.26 8.45
CA SER A 183 -20.28 7.09 7.75
C SER A 183 -21.50 7.03 8.66
N ARG A 184 -21.33 6.71 9.93
CA ARG A 184 -22.42 6.79 10.92
C ARG A 184 -22.92 8.23 11.10
N SER A 185 -22.03 9.19 10.94
CA SER A 185 -22.30 10.61 11.19
C SER A 185 -22.67 11.41 9.93
N TRP A 186 -22.07 11.11 8.78
CA TRP A 186 -22.20 11.88 7.54
C TRP A 186 -22.59 11.04 6.30
N GLY A 187 -22.85 9.72 6.46
CA GLY A 187 -23.38 8.85 5.41
C GLY A 187 -22.31 8.20 4.52
N LEU A 188 -22.72 7.87 3.29
CA LEU A 188 -21.92 7.09 2.35
C LEU A 188 -20.87 7.94 1.65
N VAL A 189 -19.71 7.32 1.35
CA VAL A 189 -18.63 7.92 0.54
C VAL A 189 -18.84 7.55 -0.92
N PRO A 190 -18.95 8.53 -1.84
CA PRO A 190 -18.94 8.25 -3.26
C PRO A 190 -17.63 7.62 -3.70
N GLU A 191 -17.67 6.61 -4.57
CA GLU A 191 -16.49 5.93 -5.11
C GLU A 191 -15.45 6.92 -5.68
N LYS A 192 -15.89 7.89 -6.44
CA LYS A 192 -15.05 8.93 -7.04
C LYS A 192 -14.29 9.81 -6.03
N TYR A 193 -14.67 9.77 -4.76
CA TYR A 193 -13.96 10.50 -3.71
C TYR A 193 -12.80 9.69 -3.10
N ILE A 194 -12.80 8.35 -3.31
CA ILE A 194 -11.75 7.48 -2.84
C ILE A 194 -10.59 7.55 -3.83
N TYR A 195 -9.46 8.11 -3.39
CA TYR A 195 -8.34 8.36 -4.30
C TYR A 195 -7.10 7.51 -3.99
N GLY A 196 -7.15 6.66 -2.95
CA GLY A 196 -6.02 5.76 -2.71
C GLY A 196 -6.23 4.79 -1.55
N LYS A 197 -5.39 3.76 -1.55
CA LYS A 197 -5.31 2.72 -0.53
C LYS A 197 -4.07 2.91 0.33
N ALA A 198 -4.23 2.92 1.65
CA ALA A 198 -3.11 2.87 2.58
C ALA A 198 -2.45 1.49 2.53
N MET A 199 -1.19 1.41 2.12
CA MET A 199 -0.51 0.13 1.90
C MET A 199 0.51 -0.21 2.96
N PHE A 200 1.29 0.77 3.38
CA PHE A 200 2.49 0.53 4.16
C PHE A 200 2.77 1.69 5.09
N ARG A 201 3.07 1.38 6.36
CA ARG A 201 3.54 2.35 7.36
C ARG A 201 5.06 2.33 7.39
N TYR A 202 5.69 3.48 7.10
CA TYR A 202 7.15 3.60 7.08
C TYR A 202 7.71 4.36 8.28
N TRP A 203 6.86 4.98 9.10
CA TRP A 203 7.26 5.66 10.33
C TRP A 203 6.17 5.53 11.40
N PRO A 204 6.55 5.32 12.67
CA PRO A 204 7.89 5.19 13.26
C PRO A 204 8.53 3.83 12.96
N LEU A 205 9.87 3.77 13.00
CA LEU A 205 10.63 2.56 12.67
C LEU A 205 10.18 1.29 13.41
N PRO A 206 9.88 1.32 14.73
CA PRO A 206 9.43 0.12 15.45
C PRO A 206 8.08 -0.42 14.98
N ARG A 207 7.31 0.34 14.22
CA ARG A 207 5.98 -0.03 13.72
C ARG A 207 5.91 -0.15 12.19
N ILE A 208 7.06 -0.20 11.52
CA ILE A 208 7.12 -0.43 10.06
C ILE A 208 6.37 -1.71 9.70
N GLY A 209 5.52 -1.63 8.68
CA GLY A 209 4.79 -2.81 8.21
C GLY A 209 3.66 -2.52 7.25
N SER A 210 3.14 -3.60 6.66
CA SER A 210 1.98 -3.56 5.77
C SER A 210 0.72 -3.19 6.54
N LEU A 211 -0.15 -2.44 5.88
CA LEU A 211 -1.47 -2.05 6.39
C LEU A 211 -2.59 -2.89 5.75
N ASN A 212 -2.24 -3.78 4.82
CA ASN A 212 -3.21 -4.68 4.23
C ASN A 212 -3.81 -5.57 5.32
N SER A 213 -5.12 -5.52 5.44
CA SER A 213 -5.91 -6.44 6.25
C SER A 213 -7.07 -6.89 5.38
N THR A 214 -7.16 -8.17 5.12
CA THR A 214 -8.39 -8.77 4.63
C THR A 214 -9.36 -8.83 5.80
N VAL A 215 -10.57 -8.35 5.57
CA VAL A 215 -11.69 -8.52 6.50
C VAL A 215 -12.69 -9.37 5.74
N ASP A 216 -12.85 -10.59 6.18
CA ASP A 216 -13.79 -11.52 5.60
C ASP A 216 -15.14 -11.43 6.34
N VAL A 217 -16.22 -11.63 5.64
CA VAL A 217 -17.50 -11.96 6.25
C VAL A 217 -17.47 -13.47 6.44
N ASP A 218 -17.77 -13.94 7.65
CA ASP A 218 -17.90 -15.38 7.92
C ASP A 218 -19.02 -15.93 7.03
N ASP A 219 -18.65 -16.41 5.84
CA ASP A 219 -19.54 -17.14 4.95
C ASP A 219 -19.50 -18.62 5.40
N GLU A 220 -20.22 -18.94 6.45
CA GLU A 220 -20.52 -20.35 6.77
C GLU A 220 -21.39 -20.91 5.64
N ARG A 221 -20.72 -21.53 4.65
CA ARG A 221 -21.36 -22.43 3.69
C ARG A 221 -21.45 -23.83 4.24
#